data_2ea631dfd434f910d00a4a935ca03ec0
#
_entry.id   2ea631dfd434f910d00a4a935ca03ec0
#
_cell.length_a   1.000
_cell.length_b   1.000
_cell.length_c   1.000
_cell.angle_alpha   90.00
_cell.angle_beta   90.00
_cell.angle_gamma   90.00
#
_symmetry.space_group_name_H-M   'P 1'
#
loop_
_entity.id
_entity.type
_entity.pdbx_description
1 polymer ?
#
loop_
_entity_poly.entity_id
_entity_poly.type
_entity_poly.pdbx_seq_one_letter_code
_entity_poly.pdbx_strand_id
1 'polypeptide(L)'
;AESTQSVNTIYLDNNKVVGHNTDIKGFELGIKDSKFKATGKKILILGAGGVVPSIICALNKMKVSGITISNRTKDRAESLKIFFKNIKIVDWGEIPEFDMIINATSVGLNKDDQIDLNFSKVGKNKFFYDVIYNPKETSFLKIGKKLGNETENGKLMFIYQAFTAFK
;
A
#
# COMPACT_ATOMS: atom_id res chain seq x y z
N ALA A 1 -1.35 -10.68 13.11
CA ALA A 1 -2.54 -9.88 13.47
C ALA A 1 -2.22 -8.79 14.48
N GLU A 2 -1.52 -9.08 15.57
CA GLU A 2 -1.20 -8.09 16.63
C GLU A 2 -0.47 -6.85 16.11
N SER A 3 0.55 -7.03 15.28
CA SER A 3 1.35 -5.92 14.75
C SER A 3 0.58 -4.96 13.81
N THR A 4 -0.54 -5.41 13.27
CA THR A 4 -1.38 -4.62 12.34
C THR A 4 -2.70 -4.19 12.96
N GLN A 5 -3.07 -4.74 14.12
CA GLN A 5 -4.41 -4.60 14.72
C GLN A 5 -5.54 -4.93 13.72
N SER A 6 -5.24 -5.83 12.77
CA SER A 6 -6.14 -6.20 11.68
C SER A 6 -6.08 -7.70 11.44
N VAL A 7 -7.25 -8.31 11.28
CA VAL A 7 -7.46 -9.73 10.98
C VAL A 7 -8.31 -9.82 9.72
N ASN A 8 -7.86 -10.60 8.75
CA ASN A 8 -8.63 -10.90 7.54
C ASN A 8 -8.89 -12.41 7.36
N THR A 9 -8.31 -13.24 8.22
CA THR A 9 -8.47 -14.71 8.20
C THR A 9 -8.64 -15.21 9.62
N ILE A 10 -9.65 -16.08 9.83
CA ILE A 10 -9.92 -16.72 11.12
C ILE A 10 -9.92 -18.23 10.91
N TYR A 11 -9.24 -18.96 11.78
CA TYR A 11 -9.21 -20.43 11.74
C TYR A 11 -9.19 -21.01 13.15
N LEU A 12 -9.46 -22.31 13.24
CA LEU A 12 -9.38 -23.06 14.50
C LEU A 12 -8.02 -23.78 14.56
N ASP A 13 -7.33 -23.57 15.65
CA ASP A 13 -6.11 -24.30 16.00
C ASP A 13 -6.25 -24.86 17.41
N ASN A 14 -6.22 -26.20 17.54
CA ASN A 14 -6.39 -26.90 18.83
C ASN A 14 -7.63 -26.40 19.62
N ASN A 15 -8.78 -26.28 18.96
CA ASN A 15 -10.04 -25.74 19.49
C ASN A 15 -9.99 -24.28 19.96
N LYS A 16 -8.94 -23.51 19.59
CA LYS A 16 -8.87 -22.09 19.85
C LYS A 16 -9.11 -21.31 18.55
N VAL A 17 -9.88 -20.24 18.64
CA VAL A 17 -10.06 -19.31 17.52
C VAL A 17 -8.81 -18.45 17.37
N VAL A 18 -8.17 -18.51 16.21
CA VAL A 18 -6.96 -17.76 15.89
C VAL A 18 -7.24 -16.79 14.75
N GLY A 19 -6.89 -15.53 14.95
CA GLY A 19 -6.94 -14.49 13.93
C GLY A 19 -5.58 -14.32 13.24
N HIS A 20 -5.59 -14.28 11.92
CA HIS A 20 -4.38 -14.07 11.12
C HIS A 20 -4.55 -12.90 10.13
N ASN A 21 -3.44 -12.29 9.72
CA ASN A 21 -3.41 -11.27 8.69
C ASN A 21 -2.54 -11.76 7.54
N THR A 22 -3.18 -12.05 6.40
CA THR A 22 -2.51 -12.55 5.19
C THR A 22 -2.11 -11.44 4.23
N ASP A 23 -2.59 -10.19 4.43
CA ASP A 23 -2.28 -9.04 3.57
C ASP A 23 -0.79 -8.69 3.59
N ILE A 24 -0.13 -8.83 4.75
CA ILE A 24 1.31 -8.59 4.88
C ILE A 24 2.07 -9.45 3.88
N LYS A 25 1.78 -10.76 3.90
CA LYS A 25 2.45 -11.73 3.02
C LYS A 25 2.03 -11.54 1.57
N GLY A 26 0.75 -11.24 1.34
CA GLY A 26 0.21 -10.95 0.02
C GLY A 26 0.93 -9.77 -0.64
N PHE A 27 1.07 -8.66 0.08
CA PHE A 27 1.79 -7.48 -0.42
C PHE A 27 3.28 -7.76 -0.65
N GLU A 28 3.96 -8.41 0.31
CA GLU A 28 5.38 -8.76 0.21
C GLU A 28 5.67 -9.59 -1.07
N LEU A 29 4.86 -10.63 -1.32
CA LEU A 29 5.02 -11.49 -2.50
C LEU A 29 4.63 -10.76 -3.78
N GLY A 30 3.56 -9.95 -3.78
CA GLY A 30 3.16 -9.14 -4.92
C GLY A 30 4.26 -8.17 -5.37
N ILE A 31 4.89 -7.47 -4.43
CA ILE A 31 6.01 -6.57 -4.74
C ILE A 31 7.23 -7.36 -5.25
N LYS A 32 7.52 -8.52 -4.67
CA LYS A 32 8.62 -9.35 -5.15
C LYS A 32 8.43 -9.79 -6.61
N ASP A 33 7.22 -10.16 -6.98
CA ASP A 33 6.89 -10.57 -8.36
C ASP A 33 6.89 -9.39 -9.34
N SER A 34 6.53 -8.18 -8.90
CA SER A 34 6.62 -6.96 -9.73
C SER A 34 8.06 -6.57 -10.07
N LYS A 35 9.06 -7.28 -9.51
CA LYS A 35 10.51 -7.03 -9.67
C LYS A 35 10.98 -5.69 -9.08
N PHE A 36 10.13 -4.95 -8.37
CA PHE A 36 10.53 -3.74 -7.67
C PHE A 36 11.38 -4.09 -6.45
N LYS A 37 12.58 -3.53 -6.38
CA LYS A 37 13.50 -3.71 -5.25
C LYS A 37 13.22 -2.63 -4.19
N ALA A 38 12.43 -2.96 -3.17
CA ALA A 38 11.99 -2.00 -2.15
C ALA A 38 13.08 -1.63 -1.13
N THR A 39 14.12 -2.45 -0.95
CA THR A 39 15.19 -2.21 0.04
C THR A 39 15.87 -0.87 -0.19
N GLY A 40 15.94 -0.05 0.86
CA GLY A 40 16.55 1.28 0.84
C GLY A 40 15.73 2.35 0.10
N LYS A 41 14.51 2.04 -0.36
CA LYS A 41 13.65 2.95 -1.12
C LYS A 41 12.77 3.79 -0.21
N LYS A 42 12.42 5.00 -0.69
CA LYS A 42 11.45 5.91 -0.06
C LYS A 42 10.05 5.61 -0.59
N ILE A 43 9.10 5.40 0.29
CA ILE A 43 7.75 5.02 -0.06
C ILE A 43 6.76 6.11 0.36
N LEU A 44 5.89 6.53 -0.55
CA LEU A 44 4.75 7.39 -0.26
C LEU A 44 3.48 6.55 -0.31
N ILE A 45 2.68 6.57 0.75
CA ILE A 45 1.39 5.88 0.81
C ILE A 45 0.29 6.94 0.82
N LEU A 46 -0.63 6.83 -0.11
CA LEU A 46 -1.86 7.62 -0.16
C LEU A 46 -2.97 6.82 0.51
N GLY A 47 -3.51 7.37 1.60
CA GLY A 47 -4.54 6.72 2.41
C GLY A 47 -4.04 6.23 3.77
N ALA A 48 -4.99 6.03 4.69
CA ALA A 48 -4.79 5.49 6.04
C ALA A 48 -5.93 4.52 6.41
N GLY A 49 -6.32 3.68 5.43
CA GLY A 49 -7.36 2.65 5.60
C GLY A 49 -6.84 1.36 6.24
N GLY A 50 -7.74 0.39 6.41
CA GLY A 50 -7.46 -0.87 7.13
C GLY A 50 -6.33 -1.73 6.56
N VAL A 51 -6.00 -1.60 5.28
CA VAL A 51 -4.89 -2.33 4.65
C VAL A 51 -3.52 -1.70 4.91
N VAL A 52 -3.48 -0.40 5.24
CA VAL A 52 -2.23 0.36 5.39
C VAL A 52 -1.30 -0.18 6.49
N PRO A 53 -1.79 -0.57 7.69
CA PRO A 53 -0.94 -1.23 8.68
C PRO A 53 -0.22 -2.47 8.15
N SER A 54 -0.90 -3.29 7.33
CA SER A 54 -0.30 -4.49 6.72
C SER A 54 0.79 -4.12 5.72
N ILE A 55 0.56 -3.09 4.90
CA ILE A 55 1.52 -2.56 3.94
C ILE A 55 2.76 -2.03 4.68
N ILE A 56 2.59 -1.23 5.75
CA ILE A 56 3.70 -0.71 6.55
C ILE A 56 4.53 -1.87 7.15
N CYS A 57 3.88 -2.90 7.71
CA CYS A 57 4.56 -4.08 8.23
C CYS A 57 5.39 -4.79 7.16
N ALA A 58 4.84 -4.97 5.97
CA ALA A 58 5.55 -5.59 4.84
C ALA A 58 6.75 -4.74 4.38
N LEU A 59 6.57 -3.43 4.23
CA LEU A 59 7.63 -2.49 3.84
C LEU A 59 8.77 -2.46 4.86
N ASN A 60 8.46 -2.48 6.15
CA ASN A 60 9.48 -2.55 7.21
C ASN A 60 10.29 -3.86 7.11
N LYS A 61 9.64 -5.01 6.84
CA LYS A 61 10.33 -6.28 6.57
C LYS A 61 11.23 -6.21 5.33
N MET A 62 10.81 -5.47 4.31
CA MET A 62 11.59 -5.25 3.09
C MET A 62 12.71 -4.22 3.25
N LYS A 63 12.86 -3.63 4.46
CA LYS A 63 13.92 -2.68 4.83
C LYS A 63 13.93 -1.44 3.92
N VAL A 64 12.77 -0.83 3.72
CA VAL A 64 12.69 0.48 3.05
C VAL A 64 13.38 1.56 3.87
N SER A 65 13.87 2.63 3.24
CA SER A 65 14.59 3.71 3.94
C SER A 65 13.64 4.70 4.63
N GLY A 66 12.38 4.78 4.20
CA GLY A 66 11.40 5.67 4.81
C GLY A 66 10.00 5.44 4.27
N ILE A 67 9.01 5.66 5.12
CA ILE A 67 7.59 5.60 4.77
C ILE A 67 6.97 6.93 5.11
N THR A 68 6.37 7.57 4.12
CA THR A 68 5.57 8.78 4.27
C THR A 68 4.12 8.46 3.94
N ILE A 69 3.19 9.00 4.72
CA ILE A 69 1.76 8.77 4.53
C ILE A 69 1.09 10.13 4.31
N SER A 70 0.26 10.20 3.29
CA SER A 70 -0.65 11.32 3.03
C SER A 70 -2.07 10.83 3.06
N ASN A 71 -2.93 11.45 3.85
CA ASN A 71 -4.35 11.09 3.95
C ASN A 71 -5.22 12.34 4.09
N ARG A 72 -6.35 12.36 3.37
CA ARG A 72 -7.29 13.49 3.42
C ARG A 72 -7.74 13.84 4.84
N THR A 73 -8.00 12.83 5.67
CA THR A 73 -8.26 13.01 7.11
C THR A 73 -6.96 12.76 7.87
N LYS A 74 -6.23 13.83 8.22
CA LYS A 74 -4.90 13.79 8.84
C LYS A 74 -4.87 12.94 10.11
N ASP A 75 -5.88 13.05 10.96
CA ASP A 75 -5.97 12.34 12.24
C ASP A 75 -5.92 10.81 12.07
N ARG A 76 -6.49 10.29 10.97
CA ARG A 76 -6.40 8.85 10.67
C ARG A 76 -4.96 8.42 10.37
N ALA A 77 -4.19 9.26 9.69
CA ALA A 77 -2.77 8.98 9.44
C ALA A 77 -1.95 9.13 10.72
N GLU A 78 -2.22 10.17 11.53
CA GLU A 78 -1.53 10.37 12.80
C GLU A 78 -1.77 9.23 13.78
N SER A 79 -2.97 8.65 13.81
CA SER A 79 -3.26 7.49 14.67
C SER A 79 -2.38 6.27 14.37
N LEU A 80 -1.87 6.13 13.15
CA LEU A 80 -0.93 5.06 12.80
C LEU A 80 0.41 5.18 13.53
N LYS A 81 0.81 6.38 13.97
CA LYS A 81 2.03 6.60 14.74
C LYS A 81 2.01 5.93 16.13
N ILE A 82 0.83 5.59 16.63
CA ILE A 82 0.70 4.84 17.88
C ILE A 82 1.43 3.49 17.75
N PHE A 83 1.30 2.85 16.58
CA PHE A 83 1.86 1.53 16.30
C PHE A 83 3.18 1.57 15.51
N PHE A 84 3.35 2.62 14.66
CA PHE A 84 4.47 2.74 13.74
C PHE A 84 5.23 4.05 13.99
N LYS A 85 6.25 4.01 14.84
CA LYS A 85 7.01 5.22 15.25
C LYS A 85 7.82 5.86 14.11
N ASN A 86 8.23 5.07 13.12
CA ASN A 86 9.15 5.49 12.06
C ASN A 86 8.44 5.89 10.76
N ILE A 87 7.19 6.34 10.83
CA ILE A 87 6.46 6.89 9.68
C ILE A 87 6.41 8.42 9.75
N LYS A 88 6.47 9.06 8.58
CA LYS A 88 6.27 10.49 8.42
C LYS A 88 4.85 10.74 7.88
N ILE A 89 4.18 11.76 8.40
CA ILE A 89 2.87 12.19 7.90
C ILE A 89 3.04 13.54 7.22
N VAL A 90 2.42 13.69 6.06
CA VAL A 90 2.34 14.96 5.32
C VAL A 90 0.89 15.29 5.00
N ASP A 91 0.62 16.54 4.70
CA ASP A 91 -0.73 17.00 4.38
C ASP A 91 -1.17 16.44 3.01
N TRP A 92 -2.49 16.28 2.84
CA TRP A 92 -3.05 15.89 1.56
C TRP A 92 -2.75 16.96 0.51
N GLY A 93 -2.20 16.55 -0.62
CA GLY A 93 -1.71 17.46 -1.66
C GLY A 93 -0.19 17.55 -1.71
N GLU A 94 0.51 17.26 -0.61
CA GLU A 94 1.96 17.20 -0.62
C GLU A 94 2.45 15.88 -1.23
N ILE A 95 3.34 16.00 -2.22
CA ILE A 95 4.02 14.86 -2.85
C ILE A 95 5.52 15.03 -2.61
N PRO A 96 6.05 14.52 -1.47
CA PRO A 96 7.47 14.52 -1.20
C PRO A 96 8.20 13.58 -2.18
N GLU A 97 9.52 13.63 -2.19
CA GLU A 97 10.32 12.69 -2.97
C GLU A 97 10.05 11.24 -2.56
N PHE A 98 9.82 10.39 -3.54
CA PHE A 98 9.59 8.95 -3.37
C PHE A 98 10.23 8.14 -4.51
N ASP A 99 10.48 6.87 -4.26
CA ASP A 99 10.81 5.87 -5.28
C ASP A 99 9.56 5.08 -5.70
N MET A 100 8.66 4.82 -4.74
CA MET A 100 7.38 4.14 -4.95
C MET A 100 6.27 4.91 -4.30
N ILE A 101 5.15 5.06 -5.01
CA ILE A 101 3.91 5.60 -4.48
C ILE A 101 2.82 4.53 -4.52
N ILE A 102 2.08 4.40 -3.41
CA ILE A 102 1.03 3.40 -3.23
C ILE A 102 -0.30 4.10 -3.06
N ASN A 103 -1.25 3.85 -3.95
CA ASN A 103 -2.65 4.18 -3.70
C ASN A 103 -3.29 3.10 -2.81
N ALA A 104 -3.52 3.42 -1.56
CA ALA A 104 -4.24 2.61 -0.58
C ALA A 104 -5.57 3.28 -0.16
N THR A 105 -6.11 4.14 -1.02
CA THR A 105 -7.45 4.74 -0.88
C THR A 105 -8.49 3.91 -1.64
N SER A 106 -9.76 4.27 -1.48
CA SER A 106 -10.85 3.74 -2.31
C SER A 106 -11.01 4.48 -3.65
N VAL A 107 -10.24 5.54 -3.89
CA VAL A 107 -10.34 6.33 -5.13
C VAL A 107 -9.75 5.56 -6.29
N GLY A 108 -10.59 5.25 -7.26
CA GLY A 108 -10.26 4.41 -8.42
C GLY A 108 -11.10 3.12 -8.47
N LEU A 109 -11.92 2.83 -7.44
CA LEU A 109 -12.88 1.72 -7.48
C LEU A 109 -13.97 1.96 -8.53
N ASN A 110 -14.43 3.20 -8.68
CA ASN A 110 -15.34 3.58 -9.74
C ASN A 110 -14.57 4.13 -10.94
N LYS A 111 -15.13 3.93 -12.14
CA LYS A 111 -14.46 4.26 -13.40
C LYS A 111 -14.07 5.74 -13.53
N ASP A 112 -14.87 6.61 -12.92
CA ASP A 112 -14.70 8.08 -13.03
C ASP A 112 -13.94 8.67 -11.82
N ASP A 113 -13.54 7.84 -10.87
CA ASP A 113 -12.77 8.29 -9.72
C ASP A 113 -11.39 8.81 -10.14
N GLN A 114 -11.02 9.98 -9.62
CA GLN A 114 -9.71 10.57 -9.84
C GLN A 114 -9.09 10.98 -8.50
N ILE A 115 -7.80 10.70 -8.34
CA ILE A 115 -7.04 11.22 -7.21
C ILE A 115 -6.73 12.68 -7.51
N ASP A 116 -7.28 13.58 -6.68
CA ASP A 116 -7.03 15.02 -6.77
C ASP A 116 -5.67 15.37 -6.15
N LEU A 117 -4.61 15.05 -6.90
CA LEU A 117 -3.23 15.35 -6.56
C LEU A 117 -2.47 15.80 -7.81
N ASN A 118 -1.55 16.75 -7.62
CA ASN A 118 -0.74 17.28 -8.71
C ASN A 118 0.58 16.49 -8.88
N PHE A 119 0.62 15.60 -9.86
CA PHE A 119 1.78 14.77 -10.19
C PHE A 119 2.73 15.43 -11.21
N SER A 120 2.51 16.68 -11.60
CA SER A 120 3.29 17.34 -12.69
C SER A 120 4.80 17.43 -12.43
N LYS A 121 5.20 17.41 -11.15
CA LYS A 121 6.63 17.46 -10.73
C LYS A 121 7.23 16.08 -10.50
N VAL A 122 6.47 15.01 -10.68
CA VAL A 122 6.97 13.64 -10.49
C VAL A 122 7.83 13.23 -11.69
N GLY A 123 9.07 12.89 -11.42
CA GLY A 123 10.03 12.44 -12.43
C GLY A 123 9.78 11.02 -12.93
N LYS A 124 10.69 10.55 -13.78
CA LYS A 124 10.74 9.16 -14.28
C LYS A 124 11.39 8.21 -13.27
N ASN A 125 11.38 6.91 -13.58
CA ASN A 125 11.98 5.84 -12.78
C ASN A 125 11.34 5.71 -11.38
N LYS A 126 10.06 6.01 -11.29
CA LYS A 126 9.23 5.78 -10.12
C LYS A 126 8.35 4.55 -10.33
N PHE A 127 7.85 3.99 -9.24
CA PHE A 127 6.95 2.86 -9.26
C PHE A 127 5.60 3.27 -8.70
N PHE A 128 4.54 3.14 -9.49
CA PHE A 128 3.16 3.43 -9.07
C PHE A 128 2.44 2.11 -8.78
N TYR A 129 2.09 1.90 -7.55
CA TYR A 129 1.36 0.72 -7.10
C TYR A 129 -0.04 1.08 -6.62
N ASP A 130 -1.06 0.38 -7.11
CA ASP A 130 -2.43 0.55 -6.65
C ASP A 130 -2.90 -0.72 -5.95
N VAL A 131 -3.44 -0.63 -4.73
CA VAL A 131 -4.02 -1.80 -4.05
C VAL A 131 -5.32 -2.26 -4.72
N ILE A 132 -5.94 -1.41 -5.53
CA ILE A 132 -7.11 -1.75 -6.33
C ILE A 132 -6.69 -2.67 -7.48
N TYR A 133 -7.42 -3.76 -7.68
CA TYR A 133 -7.20 -4.71 -8.78
C TYR A 133 -8.36 -4.75 -9.79
N ASN A 134 -9.50 -4.22 -9.42
CA ASN A 134 -10.66 -4.06 -10.29
C ASN A 134 -11.25 -2.66 -10.12
N PRO A 135 -11.18 -1.79 -11.14
CA PRO A 135 -10.70 -2.03 -12.51
C PRO A 135 -9.21 -2.38 -12.58
N LYS A 136 -8.80 -3.08 -13.66
CA LYS A 136 -7.41 -3.50 -13.85
C LYS A 136 -6.44 -2.31 -13.93
N GLU A 137 -6.90 -1.18 -14.45
CA GLU A 137 -6.13 0.04 -14.61
C GLU A 137 -6.96 1.24 -14.14
N THR A 138 -6.57 1.77 -12.99
CA THR A 138 -7.20 2.97 -12.39
C THR A 138 -6.69 4.25 -13.05
N SER A 139 -7.35 5.39 -12.80
CA SER A 139 -6.86 6.71 -13.22
C SER A 139 -5.46 7.01 -12.66
N PHE A 140 -5.19 6.57 -11.43
CA PHE A 140 -3.89 6.70 -10.79
C PHE A 140 -2.78 5.97 -11.56
N LEU A 141 -3.00 4.72 -11.96
CA LEU A 141 -2.02 3.96 -12.76
C LEU A 141 -1.84 4.55 -14.16
N LYS A 142 -2.91 5.06 -14.79
CA LYS A 142 -2.82 5.78 -16.06
C LYS A 142 -1.93 7.02 -15.96
N ILE A 143 -2.02 7.77 -14.87
CA ILE A 143 -1.13 8.92 -14.60
C ILE A 143 0.33 8.45 -14.52
N GLY A 144 0.62 7.40 -13.74
CA GLY A 144 1.98 6.85 -13.64
C GLY A 144 2.57 6.49 -15.01
N LYS A 145 1.80 5.76 -15.84
CA LYS A 145 2.21 5.40 -17.21
C LYS A 145 2.44 6.62 -18.11
N LYS A 146 1.51 7.59 -18.07
CA LYS A 146 1.65 8.84 -18.87
C LYS A 146 2.92 9.60 -18.52
N LEU A 147 3.35 9.54 -17.26
CA LEU A 147 4.60 10.14 -16.80
C LEU A 147 5.84 9.29 -17.12
N GLY A 148 5.67 8.12 -17.77
CA GLY A 148 6.76 7.23 -18.15
C GLY A 148 7.31 6.39 -17.00
N ASN A 149 6.48 6.09 -16.01
CA ASN A 149 6.83 5.30 -14.83
C ASN A 149 6.27 3.87 -14.91
N GLU A 150 6.87 2.96 -14.15
CA GLU A 150 6.36 1.60 -14.00
C GLU A 150 5.10 1.59 -13.13
N THR A 151 4.17 0.68 -13.44
CA THR A 151 2.89 0.62 -12.74
C THR A 151 2.48 -0.83 -12.46
N GLU A 152 1.91 -1.10 -11.29
CA GLU A 152 1.37 -2.41 -10.92
C GLU A 152 0.08 -2.22 -10.12
N ASN A 153 -0.89 -3.12 -10.29
CA ASN A 153 -2.14 -3.13 -9.54
C ASN A 153 -2.14 -4.19 -8.42
N GLY A 154 -3.18 -4.18 -7.59
CA GLY A 154 -3.29 -5.04 -6.41
C GLY A 154 -3.58 -6.52 -6.69
N LYS A 155 -3.66 -6.96 -7.96
CA LYS A 155 -4.06 -8.33 -8.31
C LYS A 155 -3.13 -9.39 -7.70
N LEU A 156 -1.83 -9.19 -7.77
CA LEU A 156 -0.87 -10.15 -7.20
C LEU A 156 -0.98 -10.19 -5.67
N MET A 157 -1.12 -9.04 -5.02
CA MET A 157 -1.36 -8.98 -3.58
C MET A 157 -2.63 -9.76 -3.21
N PHE A 158 -3.73 -9.57 -3.94
CA PHE A 158 -4.99 -10.28 -3.72
C PHE A 158 -4.82 -11.80 -3.88
N ILE A 159 -4.14 -12.27 -4.92
CA ILE A 159 -3.89 -13.69 -5.15
C ILE A 159 -3.05 -14.29 -4.02
N TYR A 160 -1.95 -13.63 -3.63
CA TYR A 160 -1.05 -14.17 -2.63
C TYR A 160 -1.62 -14.14 -1.21
N GLN A 161 -2.44 -13.12 -0.85
CA GLN A 161 -3.11 -13.13 0.44
C GLN A 161 -4.12 -14.28 0.53
N ALA A 162 -4.89 -14.54 -0.56
CA ALA A 162 -5.81 -15.66 -0.62
C ALA A 162 -5.07 -17.00 -0.52
N PHE A 163 -3.99 -17.19 -1.30
CA PHE A 163 -3.16 -18.39 -1.22
C PHE A 163 -2.60 -18.61 0.20
N THR A 164 -2.22 -17.55 0.90
CA THR A 164 -1.70 -17.63 2.27
C THR A 164 -2.79 -18.00 3.28
N ALA A 165 -4.05 -17.65 3.01
CA ALA A 165 -5.18 -18.00 3.86
C ALA A 165 -5.58 -19.48 3.77
N PHE A 166 -5.21 -20.17 2.65
CA PHE A 166 -5.49 -21.60 2.43
C PHE A 166 -4.37 -22.55 2.90
N LYS A 167 -3.29 -22.02 3.45
CA LYS A 167 -2.19 -22.80 4.04
C LYS A 167 -2.36 -22.99 5.53
#